data_599bc08a04e6be0632f971a19f00cde3
#
_entry.id   599bc08a04e6be0632f971a19f00cde3
#
_cell.length_a   1.000
_cell.length_b   1.000
_cell.length_c   1.000
_cell.angle_alpha   90.00
_cell.angle_beta   90.00
_cell.angle_gamma   90.00
#
_symmetry.space_group_name_H-M   'P 1'
#
loop_
_entity.id
_entity.type
_entity.pdbx_description
1 polymer ?
#
loop_
_entity_poly.entity_id
_entity_poly.type
_entity_poly.pdbx_seq_one_letter_code
_entity_poly.pdbx_strand_id
1 'polypeptide(L)'
;MKKLLSFCLGVFFLIPVYAQQEPLISPNDSVKRLVEMLSPKAYSDLSAHMNLEFYTSAAAHFTSGNFDEAAFKINRVRLEIVGSFNQTISYHFRQSFNNYSEHHSLDNLSSSIEFAYVNWRLNPELKLTVGKQFLALGGYEYYVNPIKVREFSQFNDNVACYQAGVTASWSPSSTQELVFQVLNNRSGEDEDAYIYGRPEEIARAKVPVISTINWNGLFADKAVHLRYAASWGQQAQGRNVMYLTAGNVYEKGPVIAYLDLMYTRQGLDSQGVVTGLQGALVDGASTAQHTEYFSAIANFDYRIHPQWNVYVKGAYETAGIYKANGVFEKGLYRTTWNTQACIEFFPKRNSELKIFGHLLYKGHQLTDRSKALGAVSPHVQRVSLGFVYTLPVF
;
A
#
# COMPACT_ATOMS: atom_id res chain seq x y z
N MET A 1 -28.64 -11.78 -11.33
CA MET A 1 -27.89 -11.26 -10.16
C MET A 1 -28.37 -11.84 -8.83
N LYS A 2 -29.65 -11.77 -8.42
CA LYS A 2 -30.11 -12.34 -7.14
C LYS A 2 -29.86 -13.86 -6.96
N LYS A 3 -29.89 -14.67 -8.02
CA LYS A 3 -29.65 -16.13 -7.96
C LYS A 3 -28.16 -16.51 -7.83
N LEU A 4 -27.22 -15.68 -8.29
CA LEU A 4 -25.79 -15.92 -8.16
C LEU A 4 -25.30 -15.60 -6.74
N LEU A 5 -25.85 -14.55 -6.13
CA LEU A 5 -25.56 -14.18 -4.74
C LEU A 5 -26.03 -15.25 -3.73
N SER A 6 -27.19 -15.87 -4.00
CA SER A 6 -27.71 -16.95 -3.16
C SER A 6 -26.87 -18.24 -3.23
N PHE A 7 -26.21 -18.51 -4.36
CA PHE A 7 -25.33 -19.68 -4.51
C PHE A 7 -24.01 -19.49 -3.74
N CYS A 8 -23.46 -18.28 -3.74
CA CYS A 8 -22.23 -17.98 -2.98
C CYS A 8 -22.47 -18.00 -1.46
N LEU A 9 -23.64 -17.57 -0.98
CA LEU A 9 -23.95 -17.63 0.47
C LEU A 9 -24.25 -19.05 0.97
N GLY A 10 -24.78 -19.92 0.13
CA GLY A 10 -25.16 -21.31 0.51
C GLY A 10 -23.98 -22.25 0.75
N VAL A 11 -22.80 -21.97 0.20
CA VAL A 11 -21.60 -22.82 0.35
C VAL A 11 -20.87 -22.55 1.67
N PHE A 12 -21.13 -21.44 2.35
CA PHE A 12 -20.41 -21.06 3.58
C PHE A 12 -20.90 -21.74 4.86
N PHE A 13 -22.03 -22.46 4.85
CA PHE A 13 -22.67 -22.96 6.07
C PHE A 13 -22.51 -24.46 6.39
N LEU A 14 -21.72 -25.23 5.62
CA LEU A 14 -21.66 -26.70 5.77
C LEU A 14 -20.26 -27.27 5.98
N ILE A 15 -19.33 -26.57 6.62
CA ILE A 15 -18.04 -27.16 6.97
C ILE A 15 -17.94 -27.29 8.50
N PRO A 16 -17.91 -28.50 9.09
CA PRO A 16 -17.66 -28.66 10.51
C PRO A 16 -16.23 -28.26 10.83
N VAL A 17 -16.06 -27.29 11.74
CA VAL A 17 -14.76 -26.83 12.23
C VAL A 17 -14.16 -27.88 13.16
N TYR A 18 -13.24 -28.67 12.67
CA TYR A 18 -12.32 -29.44 13.53
C TYR A 18 -11.06 -28.62 13.77
N ALA A 19 -11.02 -27.95 14.91
CA ALA A 19 -9.82 -27.27 15.38
C ALA A 19 -8.83 -28.32 15.92
N GLN A 20 -7.87 -28.75 15.12
CA GLN A 20 -6.68 -29.42 15.64
C GLN A 20 -5.64 -28.38 16.02
N GLN A 21 -5.25 -28.41 17.30
CA GLN A 21 -4.23 -27.55 17.89
C GLN A 21 -2.81 -27.97 17.43
N GLU A 22 -2.41 -27.57 16.23
CA GLU A 22 -0.99 -27.45 15.90
C GLU A 22 -0.67 -25.95 15.74
N PRO A 23 0.54 -25.50 16.10
CA PRO A 23 0.90 -24.10 15.94
C PRO A 23 0.81 -23.73 14.46
N LEU A 24 -0.22 -22.96 14.11
CA LEU A 24 -0.43 -22.45 12.77
C LEU A 24 0.72 -21.49 12.47
N ILE A 25 1.61 -21.87 11.57
CA ILE A 25 2.62 -20.96 11.05
C ILE A 25 1.86 -19.90 10.26
N SER A 26 1.80 -18.69 10.81
CA SER A 26 1.20 -17.53 10.11
C SER A 26 1.94 -17.32 8.80
N PRO A 27 1.26 -17.30 7.64
CA PRO A 27 1.91 -17.06 6.36
C PRO A 27 2.18 -15.57 6.10
N ASN A 28 2.05 -14.72 7.11
CA ASN A 28 2.09 -13.28 6.93
C ASN A 28 3.48 -12.70 7.24
N ASP A 29 4.38 -12.71 6.24
CA ASP A 29 5.73 -12.09 6.32
C ASP A 29 5.71 -10.62 6.75
N SER A 30 4.62 -9.88 6.51
CA SER A 30 4.56 -8.47 6.87
C SER A 30 4.52 -8.27 8.37
N VAL A 31 3.84 -9.14 9.10
CA VAL A 31 3.78 -9.09 10.57
C VAL A 31 5.05 -9.66 11.17
N LYS A 32 5.61 -10.74 10.60
CA LYS A 32 6.96 -11.19 10.96
C LYS A 32 7.97 -10.06 10.78
N ARG A 33 7.86 -9.25 9.72
CA ARG A 33 8.74 -8.10 9.52
C ARG A 33 8.62 -7.05 10.62
N LEU A 34 7.43 -6.73 11.12
CA LEU A 34 7.31 -5.83 12.26
C LEU A 34 7.95 -6.41 13.52
N VAL A 35 7.65 -7.67 13.84
CA VAL A 35 8.26 -8.38 14.96
C VAL A 35 9.77 -8.56 14.75
N GLU A 36 10.22 -8.82 13.53
CA GLU A 36 11.63 -8.95 13.16
C GLU A 36 12.37 -7.62 13.14
N MET A 37 11.71 -6.51 12.78
CA MET A 37 12.25 -5.15 12.89
C MET A 37 12.49 -4.79 14.37
N LEU A 38 11.57 -5.18 15.25
CA LEU A 38 11.64 -4.92 16.69
C LEU A 38 12.47 -5.95 17.45
N SER A 39 12.69 -7.14 16.88
CA SER A 39 13.52 -8.18 17.48
C SER A 39 14.90 -8.18 16.81
N PRO A 40 15.98 -7.84 17.51
CA PRO A 40 17.32 -7.88 16.94
C PRO A 40 17.70 -9.33 16.61
N LYS A 41 17.59 -9.75 15.35
CA LYS A 41 18.26 -10.96 14.89
C LYS A 41 19.77 -10.70 14.87
N ALA A 42 20.52 -11.56 15.53
CA ALA A 42 21.95 -11.65 15.28
C ALA A 42 22.14 -12.11 13.82
N TYR A 43 22.54 -11.22 12.94
CA TYR A 43 22.94 -11.59 11.58
C TYR A 43 24.25 -12.38 11.69
N SER A 44 24.25 -13.57 11.14
CA SER A 44 25.50 -14.30 10.88
C SER A 44 26.37 -13.52 9.90
N ASP A 45 27.65 -13.75 9.92
CA ASP A 45 28.60 -13.18 8.96
C ASP A 45 28.13 -13.45 7.53
N LEU A 46 28.34 -12.53 6.65
CA LEU A 46 27.99 -12.47 5.23
C LEU A 46 26.82 -13.40 4.81
N SER A 47 25.68 -12.85 4.57
CA SER A 47 24.51 -13.57 4.08
C SER A 47 23.88 -12.87 2.89
N ALA A 48 23.33 -13.63 1.96
CA ALA A 48 22.49 -13.13 0.89
C ALA A 48 21.35 -14.12 0.64
N HIS A 49 20.14 -13.60 0.55
CA HIS A 49 18.96 -14.35 0.14
C HIS A 49 18.38 -13.66 -1.10
N MET A 50 18.16 -14.42 -2.15
CA MET A 50 17.57 -13.95 -3.40
C MET A 50 16.22 -14.63 -3.60
N ASN A 51 15.17 -13.84 -3.82
CA ASN A 51 13.84 -14.31 -4.13
C ASN A 51 13.39 -13.77 -5.49
N LEU A 52 12.73 -14.61 -6.26
CA LEU A 52 12.00 -14.22 -7.45
C LEU A 52 10.50 -14.37 -7.17
N GLU A 53 9.77 -13.28 -7.27
CA GLU A 53 8.35 -13.25 -6.94
C GLU A 53 7.51 -13.14 -8.21
N PHE A 54 6.48 -13.99 -8.29
CA PHE A 54 5.51 -14.03 -9.39
C PHE A 54 4.09 -13.86 -8.89
N TYR A 55 3.33 -12.98 -9.55
CA TYR A 55 1.91 -12.86 -9.38
C TYR A 55 1.25 -12.78 -10.76
N THR A 56 0.43 -13.78 -11.10
CA THR A 56 -0.32 -13.84 -12.36
C THR A 56 -1.77 -14.11 -12.09
N SER A 57 -2.65 -13.67 -12.99
CA SER A 57 -4.08 -13.93 -12.90
C SER A 57 -4.76 -13.93 -14.27
N ALA A 58 -5.86 -14.69 -14.36
CA ALA A 58 -6.93 -14.49 -15.34
C ALA A 58 -7.99 -13.63 -14.66
N ALA A 59 -8.41 -12.54 -15.27
CA ALA A 59 -9.38 -11.62 -14.69
C ALA A 59 -10.44 -11.22 -15.71
N ALA A 60 -11.70 -11.20 -15.26
CA ALA A 60 -12.84 -10.63 -15.98
C ALA A 60 -13.21 -9.29 -15.33
N HIS A 61 -13.31 -8.25 -16.13
CA HIS A 61 -13.63 -6.89 -15.74
C HIS A 61 -15.04 -6.52 -16.20
N PHE A 62 -15.73 -5.76 -15.34
CA PHE A 62 -17.07 -5.24 -15.61
C PHE A 62 -17.14 -3.79 -15.17
N THR A 63 -17.75 -2.94 -16.01
CA THR A 63 -18.04 -1.55 -15.71
C THR A 63 -19.55 -1.33 -15.64
N SER A 64 -20.02 -0.86 -14.48
CA SER A 64 -21.45 -0.67 -14.20
C SER A 64 -22.31 -1.91 -14.49
N GLY A 65 -21.76 -3.11 -14.28
CA GLY A 65 -22.43 -4.40 -14.50
C GLY A 65 -22.31 -4.95 -15.91
N ASN A 66 -21.77 -4.20 -16.87
CA ASN A 66 -21.51 -4.67 -18.22
C ASN A 66 -20.13 -5.33 -18.28
N PHE A 67 -20.03 -6.43 -19.00
CA PHE A 67 -18.75 -7.10 -19.25
C PHE A 67 -17.90 -6.25 -20.19
N ASP A 68 -16.66 -5.97 -19.81
CA ASP A 68 -15.71 -5.20 -20.61
C ASP A 68 -14.71 -6.11 -21.31
N GLU A 69 -13.97 -6.89 -20.53
CA GLU A 69 -12.92 -7.77 -21.05
C GLU A 69 -12.61 -8.92 -20.09
N ALA A 70 -12.00 -9.97 -20.62
CA ALA A 70 -11.29 -10.97 -19.81
C ALA A 70 -9.91 -11.22 -20.40
N ALA A 71 -8.89 -11.23 -19.53
CA ALA A 71 -7.51 -11.36 -19.96
C ALA A 71 -6.65 -12.12 -18.94
N PHE A 72 -5.58 -12.76 -19.46
CA PHE A 72 -4.48 -13.23 -18.63
C PHE A 72 -3.49 -12.07 -18.41
N LYS A 73 -3.10 -11.86 -17.15
CA LYS A 73 -2.16 -10.78 -16.78
C LYS A 73 -1.01 -11.35 -15.95
N ILE A 74 0.20 -10.88 -16.25
CA ILE A 74 1.32 -10.97 -15.33
C ILE A 74 1.28 -9.70 -14.49
N ASN A 75 0.69 -9.82 -13.30
CA ASN A 75 0.44 -8.69 -12.43
C ASN A 75 1.74 -8.15 -11.82
N ARG A 76 2.68 -9.07 -11.47
CA ARG A 76 3.96 -8.67 -10.90
C ARG A 76 5.02 -9.74 -11.07
N VAL A 77 6.22 -9.31 -11.47
CA VAL A 77 7.45 -10.08 -11.41
C VAL A 77 8.49 -9.22 -10.71
N ARG A 78 9.13 -9.72 -9.65
CA ARG A 78 10.13 -8.96 -8.88
C ARG A 78 11.31 -9.81 -8.49
N LEU A 79 12.47 -9.17 -8.45
CA LEU A 79 13.68 -9.67 -7.84
C LEU A 79 13.90 -8.96 -6.51
N GLU A 80 14.10 -9.72 -5.44
CA GLU A 80 14.43 -9.20 -4.11
C GLU A 80 15.72 -9.85 -3.61
N ILE A 81 16.67 -9.05 -3.15
CA ILE A 81 17.92 -9.47 -2.56
C ILE A 81 18.03 -8.83 -1.18
N VAL A 82 18.14 -9.64 -0.15
CA VAL A 82 18.33 -9.20 1.23
C VAL A 82 19.55 -9.91 1.80
N GLY A 83 20.46 -9.14 2.41
CA GLY A 83 21.65 -9.74 2.97
C GLY A 83 22.34 -8.88 4.04
N SER A 84 23.42 -9.40 4.57
CA SER A 84 24.29 -8.71 5.53
C SER A 84 25.76 -8.92 5.20
N PHE A 85 26.56 -7.89 5.39
CA PHE A 85 28.04 -7.98 5.35
C PHE A 85 28.61 -8.48 6.67
N ASN A 86 27.94 -8.14 7.77
CA ASN A 86 28.34 -8.50 9.12
C ASN A 86 27.15 -8.23 10.07
N GLN A 87 27.38 -8.32 11.37
CA GLN A 87 26.36 -8.09 12.41
C GLN A 87 25.81 -6.66 12.46
N THR A 88 26.51 -5.68 11.85
CA THR A 88 26.14 -4.24 11.92
C THR A 88 25.63 -3.68 10.60
N ILE A 89 26.04 -4.24 9.46
CA ILE A 89 25.70 -3.73 8.13
C ILE A 89 24.87 -4.77 7.36
N SER A 90 23.67 -4.36 6.94
CA SER A 90 22.81 -5.15 6.07
C SER A 90 22.32 -4.31 4.89
N TYR A 91 21.86 -4.97 3.85
CA TYR A 91 21.38 -4.32 2.64
C TYR A 91 20.11 -4.95 2.11
N HIS A 92 19.34 -4.18 1.35
CA HIS A 92 18.14 -4.64 0.69
C HIS A 92 18.05 -4.00 -0.69
N PHE A 93 17.92 -4.83 -1.70
CA PHE A 93 17.64 -4.43 -3.07
C PHE A 93 16.36 -5.12 -3.53
N ARG A 94 15.46 -4.37 -4.20
CA ARG A 94 14.25 -4.94 -4.81
C ARG A 94 13.90 -4.18 -6.07
N GLN A 95 13.68 -4.92 -7.15
CA GLN A 95 13.30 -4.39 -8.44
C GLN A 95 12.05 -5.10 -8.97
N SER A 96 11.09 -4.31 -9.47
CA SER A 96 9.92 -4.77 -10.21
C SER A 96 10.20 -4.73 -11.71
N PHE A 97 9.92 -5.82 -12.41
CA PHE A 97 10.08 -5.88 -13.87
C PHE A 97 8.86 -5.40 -14.65
N ASN A 98 7.74 -5.14 -13.97
CA ASN A 98 6.50 -4.67 -14.60
C ASN A 98 6.38 -3.15 -14.66
N ASN A 99 7.21 -2.41 -13.94
CA ASN A 99 7.18 -0.96 -13.91
C ASN A 99 8.23 -0.41 -14.86
N TYR A 100 7.77 0.16 -15.95
CA TYR A 100 8.60 0.95 -16.86
C TYR A 100 8.41 2.42 -16.48
N SER A 101 9.51 3.10 -16.24
CA SER A 101 9.50 4.55 -16.20
C SER A 101 10.83 5.04 -16.74
N GLU A 102 10.78 5.82 -17.78
CA GLU A 102 11.91 6.58 -18.33
C GLU A 102 12.12 7.90 -17.59
N HIS A 103 11.37 8.12 -16.50
CA HIS A 103 11.34 9.40 -15.82
C HIS A 103 12.57 9.64 -14.95
N HIS A 104 13.12 10.82 -15.06
CA HIS A 104 14.22 11.30 -14.23
C HIS A 104 13.74 11.52 -12.79
N SER A 105 14.02 10.55 -11.92
CA SER A 105 13.76 10.71 -10.49
C SER A 105 14.85 11.57 -9.83
N LEU A 106 14.54 12.21 -8.72
CA LEU A 106 15.51 12.98 -7.95
C LEU A 106 16.67 12.13 -7.41
N ASP A 107 16.48 10.82 -7.30
CA ASP A 107 17.48 9.86 -6.83
C ASP A 107 18.28 9.21 -7.97
N ASN A 108 18.06 9.61 -9.23
CA ASN A 108 18.66 9.05 -10.44
C ASN A 108 18.48 7.53 -10.62
N LEU A 109 17.50 6.92 -9.93
CA LEU A 109 17.17 5.52 -10.06
C LEU A 109 15.86 5.34 -10.84
N SER A 110 15.79 4.27 -11.64
CA SER A 110 14.55 3.87 -12.28
C SER A 110 13.43 3.67 -11.22
N SER A 111 12.20 4.06 -11.55
CA SER A 111 11.03 3.82 -10.70
C SER A 111 10.77 2.33 -10.48
N SER A 112 11.30 1.45 -11.35
CA SER A 112 11.26 0.00 -11.19
C SER A 112 12.05 -0.50 -9.98
N ILE A 113 13.06 0.27 -9.52
CA ILE A 113 13.82 -0.04 -8.30
C ILE A 113 13.01 0.46 -7.10
N GLU A 114 12.44 -0.46 -6.36
CA GLU A 114 11.62 -0.18 -5.17
C GLU A 114 12.52 0.04 -3.93
N PHE A 115 13.53 -0.83 -3.75
CA PHE A 115 14.49 -0.72 -2.65
C PHE A 115 15.93 -0.73 -3.16
N ALA A 116 16.74 0.15 -2.62
CA ALA A 116 18.19 0.17 -2.78
C ALA A 116 18.78 0.90 -1.57
N TYR A 117 18.88 0.20 -0.43
CA TYR A 117 19.34 0.82 0.81
C TYR A 117 20.29 -0.07 1.61
N VAL A 118 21.05 0.59 2.47
CA VAL A 118 21.92 -0.04 3.45
C VAL A 118 21.44 0.36 4.84
N ASN A 119 21.39 -0.61 5.74
CA ASN A 119 21.19 -0.40 7.17
C ASN A 119 22.53 -0.46 7.90
N TRP A 120 22.73 0.45 8.81
CA TRP A 120 23.84 0.45 9.73
C TRP A 120 23.32 0.45 11.16
N ARG A 121 23.53 -0.64 11.87
CA ARG A 121 23.20 -0.78 13.28
C ARG A 121 24.33 -0.22 14.12
N LEU A 122 24.11 0.98 14.69
CA LEU A 122 25.08 1.66 15.54
C LEU A 122 25.23 0.99 16.91
N ASN A 123 24.11 0.51 17.45
CA ASN A 123 24.02 -0.26 18.69
C ASN A 123 22.70 -1.09 18.66
N PRO A 124 22.40 -1.92 19.68
CA PRO A 124 21.19 -2.74 19.70
C PRO A 124 19.88 -1.96 19.54
N GLU A 125 19.84 -0.70 19.95
CA GLU A 125 18.64 0.14 19.94
C GLU A 125 18.55 1.06 18.72
N LEU A 126 19.69 1.48 18.14
CA LEU A 126 19.74 2.50 17.10
C LEU A 126 20.25 1.95 15.77
N LYS A 127 19.42 2.14 14.73
CA LYS A 127 19.70 1.77 13.34
C LYS A 127 19.55 2.99 12.43
N LEU A 128 20.50 3.18 11.54
CA LEU A 128 20.41 4.13 10.43
C LEU A 128 20.15 3.36 9.13
N THR A 129 19.28 3.90 8.27
CA THR A 129 19.02 3.41 6.93
C THR A 129 19.27 4.52 5.93
N VAL A 130 20.05 4.26 4.89
CA VAL A 130 20.40 5.24 3.84
C VAL A 130 20.14 4.60 2.47
N GLY A 131 19.49 5.34 1.60
CA GLY A 131 19.16 4.92 0.23
C GLY A 131 17.67 5.00 -0.08
N LYS A 132 17.24 4.33 -1.18
CA LYS A 132 15.84 4.28 -1.60
C LYS A 132 15.07 3.26 -0.76
N GLN A 133 14.06 3.72 -0.05
CA GLN A 133 13.36 2.98 0.98
C GLN A 133 11.88 3.36 1.07
N PHE A 134 11.09 2.67 1.88
CA PHE A 134 9.71 3.05 2.16
C PHE A 134 9.64 4.41 2.87
N LEU A 135 8.66 5.22 2.48
CA LEU A 135 8.17 6.30 3.32
C LEU A 135 7.46 5.70 4.55
N ALA A 136 7.87 6.07 5.75
CA ALA A 136 7.42 5.46 7.01
C ALA A 136 6.02 5.93 7.44
N LEU A 137 5.03 5.82 6.56
CA LEU A 137 3.66 6.35 6.73
C LEU A 137 2.83 5.69 7.82
N GLY A 138 3.23 4.57 8.41
CA GLY A 138 2.33 3.84 9.31
C GLY A 138 1.25 3.06 8.55
N GLY A 139 0.16 2.68 9.25
CA GLY A 139 -0.84 1.78 8.69
C GLY A 139 -0.34 0.32 8.65
N TYR A 140 -1.19 -0.58 8.19
CA TYR A 140 -0.84 -1.98 7.97
C TYR A 140 -0.84 -2.35 6.50
N GLU A 141 -1.91 -2.04 5.75
CA GLU A 141 -2.00 -2.35 4.31
C GLU A 141 -0.79 -1.80 3.54
N TYR A 142 -0.32 -0.62 3.90
CA TYR A 142 0.83 0.04 3.28
C TYR A 142 2.12 -0.79 3.34
N TYR A 143 2.31 -1.57 4.42
CA TYR A 143 3.52 -2.38 4.64
C TYR A 143 3.37 -3.84 4.20
N VAL A 144 2.17 -4.26 3.82
CA VAL A 144 1.99 -5.61 3.24
C VAL A 144 2.79 -5.71 1.96
N ASN A 145 3.56 -6.80 1.81
CA ASN A 145 4.26 -7.04 0.56
C ASN A 145 3.27 -6.97 -0.62
N PRO A 146 3.46 -6.06 -1.59
CA PRO A 146 2.51 -5.84 -2.68
C PRO A 146 2.13 -7.09 -3.49
N ILE A 147 2.97 -8.14 -3.47
CA ILE A 147 2.63 -9.41 -4.10
C ILE A 147 1.46 -10.14 -3.41
N LYS A 148 1.20 -9.80 -2.14
CA LYS A 148 0.12 -10.39 -1.33
C LYS A 148 -1.17 -9.59 -1.40
N VAL A 149 -1.15 -8.38 -1.95
CA VAL A 149 -2.31 -7.49 -2.06
C VAL A 149 -2.93 -7.65 -3.46
N ARG A 150 -4.21 -8.00 -3.53
CA ARG A 150 -4.93 -8.16 -4.81
C ARG A 150 -5.43 -6.84 -5.36
N GLU A 151 -5.80 -5.94 -4.47
CA GLU A 151 -6.16 -4.56 -4.77
C GLU A 151 -5.87 -3.69 -3.55
N PHE A 152 -5.15 -2.60 -3.72
CA PHE A 152 -4.94 -1.62 -2.66
C PHE A 152 -6.16 -0.72 -2.45
N SER A 153 -6.24 -0.08 -1.27
CA SER A 153 -7.06 1.11 -1.10
C SER A 153 -6.57 2.23 -2.02
N GLN A 154 -7.44 3.16 -2.35
CA GLN A 154 -7.09 4.29 -3.21
C GLN A 154 -5.94 5.12 -2.61
N PHE A 155 -5.93 5.29 -1.28
CA PHE A 155 -4.83 5.98 -0.60
C PHE A 155 -3.49 5.30 -0.85
N ASN A 156 -3.39 3.99 -0.60
CA ASN A 156 -2.14 3.25 -0.72
C ASN A 156 -1.70 3.04 -2.18
N ASP A 157 -2.65 3.05 -3.11
CA ASP A 157 -2.37 2.92 -4.54
C ASP A 157 -1.77 4.21 -5.15
N ASN A 158 -2.13 5.38 -4.57
CA ASN A 158 -1.75 6.68 -5.12
C ASN A 158 -0.66 7.41 -4.31
N VAL A 159 -0.07 6.80 -3.29
CA VAL A 159 1.01 7.41 -2.53
C VAL A 159 2.38 7.00 -3.08
N ALA A 160 3.31 7.95 -3.17
CA ALA A 160 4.68 7.67 -3.59
C ALA A 160 5.44 6.92 -2.48
N CYS A 161 5.49 5.58 -2.60
CA CYS A 161 5.97 4.70 -1.54
C CYS A 161 7.49 4.69 -1.36
N TYR A 162 8.26 4.75 -2.46
CA TYR A 162 9.70 4.46 -2.46
C TYR A 162 10.48 5.71 -2.79
N GLN A 163 11.22 6.24 -1.81
CA GLN A 163 11.97 7.49 -1.93
C GLN A 163 13.38 7.34 -1.35
N ALA A 164 14.32 8.09 -1.91
CA ALA A 164 15.68 8.13 -1.39
C ALA A 164 15.81 9.10 -0.21
N GLY A 165 16.61 8.73 0.78
CA GLY A 165 16.92 9.57 1.93
C GLY A 165 17.47 8.79 3.10
N VAL A 166 17.23 9.28 4.31
CA VAL A 166 17.81 8.77 5.56
C VAL A 166 16.71 8.52 6.58
N THR A 167 16.86 7.42 7.32
CA THR A 167 15.98 7.03 8.42
C THR A 167 16.82 6.68 9.64
N ALA A 168 16.42 7.18 10.81
CA ALA A 168 16.90 6.74 12.10
C ALA A 168 15.77 5.99 12.82
N SER A 169 15.99 4.74 13.16
CA SER A 169 15.06 3.91 13.93
C SER A 169 15.65 3.68 15.32
N TRP A 170 14.92 4.09 16.35
CA TRP A 170 15.27 3.88 17.75
C TRP A 170 14.29 2.94 18.42
N SER A 171 14.79 1.80 18.90
CA SER A 171 14.02 0.72 19.55
C SER A 171 14.42 0.64 21.03
N PRO A 172 13.83 1.47 21.92
CA PRO A 172 14.15 1.46 23.37
C PRO A 172 13.77 0.14 24.04
N SER A 173 12.98 -0.67 23.42
CA SER A 173 12.62 -2.03 23.87
C SER A 173 12.30 -2.94 22.69
N SER A 174 12.13 -4.23 22.96
CA SER A 174 11.71 -5.22 21.94
C SER A 174 10.25 -5.07 21.46
N THR A 175 9.51 -4.10 22.02
CA THR A 175 8.08 -3.88 21.70
C THR A 175 7.79 -2.45 21.27
N GLN A 176 8.76 -1.56 21.28
CA GLN A 176 8.57 -0.14 20.94
C GLN A 176 9.64 0.32 19.96
N GLU A 177 9.24 1.04 18.93
CA GLU A 177 10.14 1.66 17.96
C GLU A 177 9.64 3.07 17.61
N LEU A 178 10.56 4.02 17.57
CA LEU A 178 10.37 5.35 17.02
C LEU A 178 11.24 5.50 15.78
N VAL A 179 10.63 5.98 14.70
CA VAL A 179 11.29 6.21 13.42
C VAL A 179 11.25 7.69 13.10
N PHE A 180 12.42 8.25 12.82
CA PHE A 180 12.61 9.60 12.31
C PHE A 180 13.17 9.49 10.90
N GLN A 181 12.47 10.04 9.92
CA GLN A 181 12.82 9.86 8.52
C GLN A 181 12.77 11.18 7.77
N VAL A 182 13.74 11.40 6.87
CA VAL A 182 13.75 12.48 5.89
C VAL A 182 14.06 11.87 4.52
N LEU A 183 13.11 11.95 3.61
CA LEU A 183 13.23 11.44 2.24
C LEU A 183 12.94 12.54 1.22
N ASN A 184 13.31 12.31 -0.02
CA ASN A 184 12.77 13.08 -1.13
C ASN A 184 11.24 13.00 -1.14
N ASN A 185 10.56 14.10 -1.44
CA ASN A 185 9.08 14.11 -1.49
C ASN A 185 8.54 13.79 -2.89
N ARG A 186 9.40 13.55 -3.85
CA ARG A 186 9.01 13.33 -5.23
C ARG A 186 10.00 12.41 -5.95
N SER A 187 9.46 11.53 -6.77
CA SER A 187 10.19 10.82 -7.80
C SER A 187 9.67 11.29 -9.17
N GLY A 188 10.56 11.82 -10.02
CA GLY A 188 10.19 12.26 -11.37
C GLY A 188 9.99 13.77 -11.52
N GLU A 189 9.63 14.17 -12.72
CA GLU A 189 9.30 15.55 -13.10
C GLU A 189 7.88 15.93 -12.66
N ASP A 190 7.49 17.20 -12.87
CA ASP A 190 6.17 17.68 -12.44
C ASP A 190 5.03 17.01 -13.24
N GLU A 191 5.27 16.69 -14.50
CA GLU A 191 4.34 15.99 -15.40
C GLU A 191 4.05 14.55 -14.95
N ASP A 192 5.00 13.93 -14.24
CA ASP A 192 4.87 12.57 -13.70
C ASP A 192 4.16 12.58 -12.34
N ALA A 193 4.33 13.67 -11.59
CA ALA A 193 3.78 13.80 -10.25
C ALA A 193 2.32 14.28 -10.25
N TYR A 194 1.87 14.94 -11.31
CA TYR A 194 0.55 15.59 -11.39
C TYR A 194 -0.07 15.40 -12.78
N ILE A 195 -1.35 15.01 -12.85
CA ILE A 195 -2.06 14.68 -14.11
C ILE A 195 -1.92 15.77 -15.18
N TYR A 196 -1.96 17.04 -14.78
CA TYR A 196 -1.82 18.19 -15.70
C TYR A 196 -0.56 19.02 -15.40
N GLY A 197 0.49 18.35 -14.86
CA GLY A 197 1.69 19.06 -14.45
C GLY A 197 1.47 19.99 -13.24
N ARG A 198 2.50 20.73 -12.90
CA ARG A 198 2.43 21.77 -11.86
C ARG A 198 1.91 23.06 -12.51
N PRO A 199 0.93 23.79 -11.90
CA PRO A 199 0.48 25.07 -12.39
C PRO A 199 1.66 26.05 -12.57
N GLU A 200 1.69 26.77 -13.72
CA GLU A 200 2.82 27.63 -14.12
C GLU A 200 3.14 28.73 -13.08
N GLU A 201 2.11 29.24 -12.41
CA GLU A 201 2.24 30.29 -11.38
C GLU A 201 2.88 29.79 -10.07
N ILE A 202 3.05 28.49 -9.90
CA ILE A 202 3.61 27.88 -8.69
C ILE A 202 5.05 27.42 -8.99
N ALA A 203 6.04 28.04 -8.37
CA ALA A 203 7.43 27.65 -8.56
C ALA A 203 7.75 26.28 -7.94
N ARG A 204 8.72 25.56 -8.52
CA ARG A 204 9.22 24.28 -7.98
C ARG A 204 9.75 24.44 -6.55
N ALA A 205 9.60 23.40 -5.75
CA ALA A 205 10.25 23.33 -4.44
C ALA A 205 11.79 23.32 -4.62
N LYS A 206 12.48 24.17 -3.86
CA LYS A 206 13.96 24.16 -3.86
C LYS A 206 14.53 22.97 -3.08
N VAL A 207 13.81 22.50 -2.07
CA VAL A 207 14.18 21.36 -1.21
C VAL A 207 12.94 20.47 -1.05
N PRO A 208 12.61 19.64 -2.06
CA PRO A 208 11.43 18.78 -2.04
C PRO A 208 11.67 17.56 -1.14
N VAL A 209 11.59 17.74 0.17
CA VAL A 209 11.73 16.67 1.15
C VAL A 209 10.44 16.48 1.95
N ILE A 210 10.26 15.26 2.45
CA ILE A 210 9.22 14.89 3.40
C ILE A 210 9.89 14.36 4.67
N SER A 211 9.47 14.88 5.81
CA SER A 211 9.89 14.44 7.13
C SER A 211 8.77 13.64 7.78
N THR A 212 9.11 12.53 8.41
CA THR A 212 8.14 11.63 9.04
C THR A 212 8.61 11.26 10.43
N ILE A 213 7.66 11.26 11.36
CA ILE A 213 7.77 10.60 12.66
C ILE A 213 6.78 9.44 12.66
N ASN A 214 7.27 8.23 12.94
CA ASN A 214 6.45 7.04 13.04
C ASN A 214 6.73 6.34 14.37
N TRP A 215 5.67 5.87 15.02
CA TRP A 215 5.74 5.04 16.21
C TRP A 215 5.13 3.68 15.92
N ASN A 216 5.85 2.63 16.29
CA ASN A 216 5.43 1.24 16.21
C ASN A 216 5.42 0.64 17.63
N GLY A 217 4.30 0.02 18.01
CA GLY A 217 4.15 -0.61 19.33
C GLY A 217 3.54 -2.00 19.23
N LEU A 218 4.05 -2.94 20.04
CA LEU A 218 3.52 -4.28 20.20
C LEU A 218 2.98 -4.44 21.62
N PHE A 219 1.75 -4.96 21.74
CA PHE A 219 1.02 -5.12 23.00
C PHE A 219 0.36 -6.50 23.07
N ALA A 220 -0.15 -6.87 24.26
CA ALA A 220 -0.89 -8.12 24.48
C ALA A 220 -0.11 -9.36 23.95
N ASP A 221 1.10 -9.56 24.43
CA ASP A 221 2.01 -10.62 23.97
C ASP A 221 2.25 -10.59 22.46
N LYS A 222 2.35 -9.39 21.89
CA LYS A 222 2.50 -9.12 20.46
C LYS A 222 1.28 -9.46 19.60
N ALA A 223 0.12 -9.68 20.19
CA ALA A 223 -1.12 -9.90 19.44
C ALA A 223 -1.73 -8.59 18.89
N VAL A 224 -1.38 -7.45 19.47
CA VAL A 224 -1.84 -6.13 19.00
C VAL A 224 -0.65 -5.32 18.54
N HIS A 225 -0.70 -4.85 17.29
CA HIS A 225 0.33 -4.02 16.68
C HIS A 225 -0.27 -2.66 16.34
N LEU A 226 0.38 -1.58 16.79
CA LEU A 226 0.02 -0.20 16.48
C LEU A 226 1.11 0.44 15.64
N ARG A 227 0.73 1.16 14.57
CA ARG A 227 1.64 1.85 13.66
C ARG A 227 1.07 3.22 13.31
N TYR A 228 1.52 4.25 14.01
CA TYR A 228 1.03 5.61 13.86
C TYR A 228 2.11 6.52 13.32
N ALA A 229 1.76 7.36 12.35
CA ALA A 229 2.72 8.30 11.78
C ALA A 229 2.10 9.65 11.47
N ALA A 230 2.98 10.65 11.50
CA ALA A 230 2.72 11.98 10.99
C ALA A 230 3.87 12.37 10.05
N SER A 231 3.52 12.81 8.83
CA SER A 231 4.48 13.24 7.83
C SER A 231 4.12 14.61 7.31
N TRP A 232 5.15 15.40 7.01
CA TRP A 232 5.00 16.70 6.39
C TRP A 232 6.10 16.91 5.35
N GLY A 233 5.72 17.37 4.16
CA GLY A 233 6.65 17.57 3.06
C GLY A 233 6.29 18.73 2.16
N GLN A 234 7.29 19.28 1.46
CA GLN A 234 7.10 20.33 0.49
C GLN A 234 6.91 19.74 -0.91
N GLN A 235 5.77 20.02 -1.56
CA GLN A 235 5.46 19.60 -2.93
C GLN A 235 5.96 20.63 -3.95
N ALA A 236 5.67 21.90 -3.72
CA ALA A 236 6.11 23.03 -4.52
C ALA A 236 6.26 24.27 -3.62
N GLN A 237 6.67 25.41 -4.17
CA GLN A 237 6.80 26.62 -3.37
C GLN A 237 5.44 27.06 -2.82
N GLY A 238 5.31 27.11 -1.48
CA GLY A 238 4.05 27.43 -0.80
C GLY A 238 3.00 26.33 -0.88
N ARG A 239 3.35 25.11 -1.31
CA ARG A 239 2.47 23.95 -1.37
C ARG A 239 3.11 22.79 -0.64
N ASN A 240 2.41 22.28 0.38
CA ASN A 240 2.87 21.19 1.24
C ASN A 240 1.92 20.02 1.20
N VAL A 241 2.42 18.84 1.56
CA VAL A 241 1.63 17.66 1.84
C VAL A 241 1.78 17.29 3.32
N MET A 242 0.70 16.82 3.90
CA MET A 242 0.65 16.27 5.25
C MET A 242 -0.06 14.92 5.21
N TYR A 243 0.51 13.92 5.86
CA TYR A 243 -0.12 12.62 6.12
C TYR A 243 -0.25 12.38 7.60
N LEU A 244 -1.41 11.88 8.03
CA LEU A 244 -1.67 11.35 9.36
C LEU A 244 -2.23 9.95 9.20
N THR A 245 -1.62 8.98 9.86
CA THR A 245 -2.01 7.58 9.72
C THR A 245 -2.04 6.87 11.06
N ALA A 246 -3.01 5.97 11.21
CA ALA A 246 -3.15 5.12 12.38
C ALA A 246 -3.50 3.70 11.93
N GLY A 247 -2.54 2.79 12.05
CA GLY A 247 -2.70 1.37 11.77
C GLY A 247 -2.87 0.57 13.04
N ASN A 248 -3.92 -0.24 13.11
CA ASN A 248 -4.26 -1.08 14.25
C ASN A 248 -4.44 -2.50 13.76
N VAL A 249 -3.64 -3.43 14.27
CA VAL A 249 -3.66 -4.84 13.86
C VAL A 249 -3.88 -5.72 15.08
N TYR A 250 -4.74 -6.69 14.93
CA TYR A 250 -4.85 -7.83 15.83
C TYR A 250 -4.42 -9.09 15.07
N GLU A 251 -3.42 -9.78 15.60
CA GLU A 251 -2.94 -11.04 15.06
C GLU A 251 -2.78 -12.06 16.19
N LYS A 252 -3.62 -13.10 16.16
CA LYS A 252 -3.52 -14.20 17.10
C LYS A 252 -4.07 -15.49 16.49
N GLY A 253 -3.26 -16.55 16.50
CA GLY A 253 -3.64 -17.83 15.94
C GLY A 253 -4.02 -17.73 14.45
N PRO A 254 -5.20 -18.20 14.04
CA PRO A 254 -5.61 -18.18 12.63
C PRO A 254 -6.15 -16.82 12.15
N VAL A 255 -6.24 -15.83 13.03
CA VAL A 255 -6.92 -14.53 12.75
C VAL A 255 -5.90 -13.43 12.58
N ILE A 256 -6.05 -12.66 11.49
CA ILE A 256 -5.45 -11.34 11.33
C ILE A 256 -6.56 -10.36 10.98
N ALA A 257 -6.71 -9.34 11.79
CA ALA A 257 -7.65 -8.26 11.51
C ALA A 257 -6.93 -6.92 11.61
N TYR A 258 -7.20 -6.00 10.70
CA TYR A 258 -6.64 -4.65 10.82
C TYR A 258 -7.67 -3.57 10.49
N LEU A 259 -7.44 -2.39 11.07
CA LEU A 259 -8.12 -1.15 10.77
C LEU A 259 -7.07 -0.06 10.59
N ASP A 260 -6.95 0.45 9.37
CA ASP A 260 -6.12 1.60 9.05
C ASP A 260 -6.99 2.84 8.83
N LEU A 261 -6.61 3.93 9.46
CA LEU A 261 -7.18 5.26 9.25
C LEU A 261 -6.10 6.15 8.67
N MET A 262 -6.36 6.72 7.50
CA MET A 262 -5.40 7.51 6.77
C MET A 262 -6.03 8.82 6.33
N TYR A 263 -5.35 9.93 6.63
CA TYR A 263 -5.78 11.27 6.26
C TYR A 263 -4.62 12.04 5.63
N THR A 264 -4.90 12.75 4.55
CA THR A 264 -3.91 13.63 3.92
C THR A 264 -4.53 14.95 3.48
N ARG A 265 -3.73 16.01 3.59
CA ARG A 265 -3.94 17.27 2.89
C ARG A 265 -2.78 17.53 1.96
N GLN A 266 -3.10 17.96 0.74
CA GLN A 266 -2.13 18.21 -0.30
C GLN A 266 -2.31 19.64 -0.85
N GLY A 267 -1.22 20.37 -0.97
CA GLY A 267 -1.20 21.67 -1.61
C GLY A 267 -1.42 21.57 -3.12
N LEU A 268 -0.89 20.49 -3.74
CA LEU A 268 -1.15 20.06 -5.11
C LEU A 268 -1.60 18.60 -5.08
N ASP A 269 -2.58 18.25 -5.91
CA ASP A 269 -3.18 16.92 -5.97
C ASP A 269 -2.25 15.88 -6.60
N SER A 270 -1.34 15.34 -5.80
CA SER A 270 -0.44 14.25 -6.22
C SER A 270 -1.13 12.87 -6.23
N GLN A 271 -2.29 12.72 -5.58
CA GLN A 271 -3.10 11.51 -5.74
C GLN A 271 -3.92 11.49 -7.03
N GLY A 272 -4.11 12.66 -7.65
CA GLY A 272 -4.79 12.79 -8.93
C GLY A 272 -6.30 12.55 -8.92
N VAL A 273 -6.88 12.20 -7.76
CA VAL A 273 -8.28 11.76 -7.69
C VAL A 273 -9.25 12.91 -7.94
N VAL A 274 -9.06 14.06 -7.29
CA VAL A 274 -9.92 15.23 -7.53
C VAL A 274 -9.61 15.84 -8.89
N THR A 275 -8.34 15.93 -9.24
CA THR A 275 -7.90 16.39 -10.58
C THR A 275 -8.56 15.60 -11.70
N GLY A 276 -8.61 14.27 -11.57
CA GLY A 276 -9.23 13.36 -12.56
C GLY A 276 -10.77 13.45 -12.64
N LEU A 277 -11.42 14.22 -11.77
CA LEU A 277 -12.87 14.48 -11.86
C LEU A 277 -13.22 15.62 -12.82
N GLN A 278 -12.25 16.32 -13.36
CA GLN A 278 -12.48 17.30 -14.43
C GLN A 278 -12.85 16.57 -15.72
N GLY A 279 -14.08 16.75 -16.15
CA GLY A 279 -14.61 16.18 -17.38
C GLY A 279 -14.72 17.21 -18.49
N ALA A 280 -15.50 16.90 -19.53
CA ALA A 280 -15.66 17.71 -20.72
C ALA A 280 -16.28 19.12 -20.48
N LEU A 281 -16.79 19.39 -19.28
CA LEU A 281 -17.37 20.69 -18.91
C LEU A 281 -16.34 21.71 -18.40
N VAL A 282 -15.08 21.28 -18.19
CA VAL A 282 -14.00 22.14 -17.72
C VAL A 282 -13.14 22.55 -18.91
N ASP A 283 -13.13 23.84 -19.23
CA ASP A 283 -12.21 24.40 -20.20
C ASP A 283 -10.86 24.69 -19.52
N GLY A 284 -9.76 24.26 -20.13
CA GLY A 284 -8.42 24.44 -19.56
C GLY A 284 -8.20 23.65 -18.26
N ALA A 285 -8.34 22.31 -18.30
CA ALA A 285 -8.12 21.45 -17.15
C ALA A 285 -6.73 21.65 -16.50
N SER A 286 -6.68 21.69 -15.18
CA SER A 286 -5.46 21.94 -14.39
C SER A 286 -5.40 21.08 -13.16
N THR A 287 -4.19 20.88 -12.61
CA THR A 287 -4.00 20.15 -11.36
C THR A 287 -4.72 20.84 -10.21
N ALA A 288 -5.62 20.09 -9.54
CA ALA A 288 -6.35 20.58 -8.39
C ALA A 288 -5.40 20.96 -7.25
N GLN A 289 -5.74 22.01 -6.53
CA GLN A 289 -5.00 22.47 -5.37
C GLN A 289 -5.85 22.29 -4.12
N HIS A 290 -5.18 22.23 -2.95
CA HIS A 290 -5.84 22.17 -1.65
C HIS A 290 -6.77 20.97 -1.49
N THR A 291 -6.34 19.81 -1.95
CA THR A 291 -7.08 18.55 -1.83
C THR A 291 -6.95 17.92 -0.44
N GLU A 292 -8.00 17.23 -0.03
CA GLU A 292 -7.98 16.39 1.18
C GLU A 292 -8.59 15.03 0.91
N TYR A 293 -8.00 14.00 1.52
CA TYR A 293 -8.40 12.62 1.38
C TYR A 293 -8.47 11.95 2.75
N PHE A 294 -9.45 11.09 2.91
CA PHE A 294 -9.57 10.23 4.08
C PHE A 294 -9.87 8.81 3.61
N SER A 295 -9.22 7.83 4.25
CA SER A 295 -9.48 6.41 4.02
C SER A 295 -9.57 5.68 5.35
N ALA A 296 -10.63 4.90 5.51
CA ALA A 296 -10.78 3.90 6.56
C ALA A 296 -10.77 2.51 5.89
N ILE A 297 -9.78 1.69 6.22
CA ILE A 297 -9.53 0.41 5.58
C ILE A 297 -9.60 -0.68 6.64
N ALA A 298 -10.55 -1.61 6.52
CA ALA A 298 -10.71 -2.74 7.41
C ALA A 298 -10.50 -4.05 6.66
N ASN A 299 -9.79 -4.98 7.27
CA ASN A 299 -9.59 -6.32 6.74
C ASN A 299 -9.78 -7.35 7.85
N PHE A 300 -10.34 -8.48 7.49
CA PHE A 300 -10.43 -9.67 8.33
C PHE A 300 -9.95 -10.87 7.53
N ASP A 301 -8.89 -11.50 7.99
CA ASP A 301 -8.21 -12.64 7.39
C ASP A 301 -8.29 -13.81 8.34
N TYR A 302 -8.73 -14.97 7.85
CA TYR A 302 -8.95 -16.16 8.66
C TYR A 302 -8.39 -17.40 7.97
N ARG A 303 -7.43 -18.05 8.63
CA ARG A 303 -6.86 -19.31 8.21
C ARG A 303 -7.75 -20.47 8.65
N ILE A 304 -8.69 -20.87 7.78
CA ILE A 304 -9.66 -21.94 8.07
C ILE A 304 -8.97 -23.27 8.27
N HIS A 305 -7.93 -23.56 7.49
CA HIS A 305 -7.17 -24.78 7.48
C HIS A 305 -5.71 -24.47 7.09
N PRO A 306 -4.69 -25.23 7.46
CA PRO A 306 -3.30 -24.98 7.03
C PRO A 306 -3.09 -24.73 5.54
N GLN A 307 -3.99 -25.27 4.69
CA GLN A 307 -3.97 -25.08 3.23
C GLN A 307 -5.00 -24.07 2.72
N TRP A 308 -5.90 -23.53 3.56
CA TRP A 308 -6.96 -22.65 3.13
C TRP A 308 -7.03 -21.40 3.95
N ASN A 309 -7.07 -20.26 3.27
CA ASN A 309 -7.23 -18.95 3.84
C ASN A 309 -8.37 -18.22 3.17
N VAL A 310 -9.10 -17.41 3.94
CA VAL A 310 -10.10 -16.49 3.39
C VAL A 310 -9.89 -15.11 3.99
N TYR A 311 -10.09 -14.07 3.19
CA TYR A 311 -10.17 -12.74 3.73
C TYR A 311 -11.29 -11.93 3.09
N VAL A 312 -11.77 -10.95 3.83
CA VAL A 312 -12.64 -9.88 3.36
C VAL A 312 -12.00 -8.56 3.71
N LYS A 313 -12.01 -7.62 2.77
CA LYS A 313 -11.49 -6.27 2.96
C LYS A 313 -12.52 -5.26 2.49
N GLY A 314 -12.68 -4.18 3.27
CA GLY A 314 -13.49 -3.02 2.91
C GLY A 314 -12.69 -1.75 3.09
N ALA A 315 -12.86 -0.78 2.18
CA ALA A 315 -12.36 0.57 2.35
C ALA A 315 -13.47 1.58 2.07
N TYR A 316 -13.57 2.57 2.93
CA TYR A 316 -14.37 3.79 2.74
C TYR A 316 -13.42 4.95 2.54
N GLU A 317 -13.55 5.65 1.42
CA GLU A 317 -12.57 6.66 1.02
C GLU A 317 -13.29 7.91 0.51
N THR A 318 -12.80 9.07 0.90
CA THR A 318 -13.34 10.36 0.48
C THR A 318 -12.26 11.20 -0.22
N ALA A 319 -12.68 11.97 -1.21
CA ALA A 319 -11.85 12.93 -1.92
C ALA A 319 -12.55 14.29 -1.96
N GLY A 320 -11.85 15.33 -1.53
CA GLY A 320 -12.43 16.67 -1.41
C GLY A 320 -11.41 17.80 -1.53
N ILE A 321 -11.91 19.00 -1.42
CA ILE A 321 -11.16 20.27 -1.45
C ILE A 321 -11.36 20.98 -0.11
N TYR A 322 -10.27 21.27 0.63
CA TYR A 322 -10.36 21.98 1.91
C TYR A 322 -10.33 23.51 1.77
N LYS A 323 -9.89 24.03 0.61
CA LYS A 323 -9.88 25.46 0.29
C LYS A 323 -10.13 25.64 -1.19
N ALA A 324 -11.14 26.44 -1.54
CA ALA A 324 -11.51 26.73 -2.94
C ALA A 324 -10.33 27.29 -3.75
N ASN A 325 -10.24 26.87 -5.03
CA ASN A 325 -9.25 27.35 -5.99
C ASN A 325 -9.72 27.11 -7.43
N GLY A 326 -9.72 28.17 -8.24
CA GLY A 326 -10.19 28.10 -9.63
C GLY A 326 -11.60 27.54 -9.73
N VAL A 327 -11.77 26.48 -10.52
CA VAL A 327 -13.06 25.79 -10.73
C VAL A 327 -13.47 24.90 -9.55
N PHE A 328 -12.57 24.71 -8.58
CA PHE A 328 -12.80 23.82 -7.44
C PHE A 328 -13.34 24.58 -6.22
N GLU A 329 -14.58 24.32 -5.86
CA GLU A 329 -15.18 24.81 -4.63
C GLU A 329 -14.72 23.97 -3.44
N LYS A 330 -14.77 24.54 -2.23
CA LYS A 330 -14.54 23.79 -1.00
C LYS A 330 -15.64 22.75 -0.77
N GLY A 331 -15.28 21.52 -0.43
CA GLY A 331 -16.19 20.45 -0.01
C GLY A 331 -15.83 19.08 -0.56
N LEU A 332 -16.70 18.12 -0.28
CA LEU A 332 -16.59 16.75 -0.77
C LEU A 332 -16.91 16.68 -2.27
N TYR A 333 -16.16 15.87 -2.99
CA TYR A 333 -16.29 15.61 -4.41
C TYR A 333 -16.70 14.17 -4.69
N ARG A 334 -16.01 13.19 -4.10
CA ARG A 334 -16.28 11.78 -4.33
C ARG A 334 -16.17 10.96 -3.04
N THR A 335 -17.05 10.00 -2.88
CA THR A 335 -16.92 8.89 -1.94
C THR A 335 -16.72 7.61 -2.72
N THR A 336 -15.81 6.75 -2.26
CA THR A 336 -15.51 5.46 -2.87
C THR A 336 -15.68 4.36 -1.82
N TRP A 337 -16.34 3.27 -2.20
CA TRP A 337 -16.42 2.02 -1.47
C TRP A 337 -15.65 0.96 -2.23
N ASN A 338 -14.66 0.37 -1.61
CA ASN A 338 -13.88 -0.74 -2.16
C ASN A 338 -14.14 -1.96 -1.27
N THR A 339 -14.72 -3.02 -1.85
CA THR A 339 -15.05 -4.25 -1.13
C THR A 339 -14.42 -5.43 -1.84
N GLN A 340 -13.77 -6.31 -1.10
CA GLN A 340 -13.06 -7.46 -1.64
C GLN A 340 -13.35 -8.70 -0.82
N ALA A 341 -13.38 -9.85 -1.51
CA ALA A 341 -13.38 -11.17 -0.90
C ALA A 341 -12.38 -12.06 -1.63
N CYS A 342 -11.61 -12.83 -0.89
CA CYS A 342 -10.62 -13.72 -1.46
C CYS A 342 -10.60 -15.06 -0.73
N ILE A 343 -10.41 -16.12 -1.50
CA ILE A 343 -10.06 -17.46 -1.00
C ILE A 343 -8.69 -17.82 -1.56
N GLU A 344 -7.82 -18.31 -0.70
CA GLU A 344 -6.46 -18.74 -1.07
C GLU A 344 -6.25 -20.20 -0.70
N PHE A 345 -5.67 -20.95 -1.63
CA PHE A 345 -5.29 -22.35 -1.45
C PHE A 345 -3.77 -22.49 -1.51
N PHE A 346 -3.18 -23.14 -0.53
CA PHE A 346 -1.76 -23.45 -0.42
C PHE A 346 -1.55 -24.94 -0.73
N PRO A 347 -1.12 -25.30 -1.95
CA PRO A 347 -0.98 -26.71 -2.36
C PRO A 347 -0.01 -27.49 -1.47
N LYS A 348 1.01 -26.80 -0.96
CA LYS A 348 2.03 -27.37 -0.08
C LYS A 348 2.16 -26.52 1.18
N ARG A 349 2.11 -27.15 2.38
CA ARG A 349 2.07 -26.45 3.68
C ARG A 349 3.22 -25.47 3.91
N ASN A 350 4.41 -25.77 3.42
CA ASN A 350 5.63 -24.97 3.63
C ASN A 350 6.09 -24.28 2.34
N SER A 351 5.19 -24.05 1.40
CA SER A 351 5.49 -23.37 0.14
C SER A 351 4.88 -21.97 0.13
N GLU A 352 5.61 -21.01 -0.39
CA GLU A 352 5.12 -19.67 -0.69
C GLU A 352 4.23 -19.64 -1.97
N LEU A 353 3.91 -20.82 -2.53
CA LEU A 353 2.95 -20.95 -3.62
C LEU A 353 1.53 -20.92 -3.07
N LYS A 354 0.71 -20.03 -3.61
CA LYS A 354 -0.72 -19.99 -3.35
C LYS A 354 -1.51 -19.74 -4.63
N ILE A 355 -2.65 -20.43 -4.77
CA ILE A 355 -3.67 -20.21 -5.79
C ILE A 355 -4.79 -19.44 -5.12
N PHE A 356 -5.40 -18.49 -5.82
CA PHE A 356 -6.45 -17.68 -5.22
C PHE A 356 -7.62 -17.45 -6.18
N GLY A 357 -8.82 -17.29 -5.61
CA GLY A 357 -9.99 -16.69 -6.24
C GLY A 357 -10.33 -15.38 -5.55
N HIS A 358 -10.53 -14.32 -6.30
CA HIS A 358 -10.73 -12.98 -5.77
C HIS A 358 -11.88 -12.25 -6.46
N LEU A 359 -12.71 -11.58 -5.65
CA LEU A 359 -13.79 -10.72 -6.06
C LEU A 359 -13.54 -9.30 -5.61
N LEU A 360 -13.73 -8.34 -6.49
CA LEU A 360 -13.63 -6.91 -6.23
C LEU A 360 -14.91 -6.21 -6.65
N TYR A 361 -15.39 -5.31 -5.79
CA TYR A 361 -16.38 -4.29 -6.13
C TYR A 361 -15.86 -2.92 -5.68
N LYS A 362 -15.76 -1.97 -6.61
CA LYS A 362 -15.38 -0.59 -6.35
C LYS A 362 -16.52 0.32 -6.82
N GLY A 363 -17.25 0.88 -5.86
CA GLY A 363 -18.40 1.78 -6.11
C GLY A 363 -18.02 3.22 -5.82
N HIS A 364 -18.54 4.16 -6.64
CA HIS A 364 -18.27 5.57 -6.51
C HIS A 364 -19.58 6.36 -6.38
N GLN A 365 -19.59 7.35 -5.51
CA GLN A 365 -20.66 8.33 -5.38
C GLN A 365 -20.09 9.74 -5.60
N LEU A 366 -20.54 10.38 -6.67
CA LEU A 366 -20.18 11.75 -7.04
C LEU A 366 -21.15 12.72 -6.38
N THR A 367 -20.62 13.83 -5.86
CA THR A 367 -21.44 14.96 -5.40
C THR A 367 -21.89 15.84 -6.57
N ASP A 368 -22.80 16.77 -6.31
CA ASP A 368 -23.24 17.71 -7.36
C ASP A 368 -22.09 18.63 -7.85
N ARG A 369 -21.10 18.92 -6.98
CA ARG A 369 -19.87 19.63 -7.38
C ARG A 369 -19.08 18.87 -8.45
N SER A 370 -18.92 17.58 -8.27
CA SER A 370 -18.21 16.73 -9.24
C SER A 370 -18.98 16.63 -10.56
N LYS A 371 -20.31 16.49 -10.49
CA LYS A 371 -21.17 16.42 -11.67
C LYS A 371 -21.15 17.74 -12.45
N ALA A 372 -21.07 18.88 -11.74
CA ALA A 372 -20.93 20.21 -12.35
C ALA A 372 -19.61 20.35 -13.15
N LEU A 373 -18.57 19.58 -12.81
CA LEU A 373 -17.33 19.50 -13.59
C LEU A 373 -17.41 18.51 -14.76
N GLY A 374 -18.55 17.85 -14.97
CA GLY A 374 -18.71 16.82 -15.99
C GLY A 374 -18.09 15.46 -15.60
N ALA A 375 -17.85 15.24 -14.30
CA ALA A 375 -17.23 14.02 -13.80
C ALA A 375 -18.10 12.78 -14.07
N VAL A 376 -17.45 11.71 -14.52
CA VAL A 376 -18.01 10.36 -14.63
C VAL A 376 -17.16 9.41 -13.81
N SER A 377 -17.80 8.58 -12.99
CA SER A 377 -17.09 7.60 -12.16
C SER A 377 -17.90 6.30 -12.11
N PRO A 378 -17.69 5.41 -13.09
CA PRO A 378 -18.42 4.16 -13.17
C PRO A 378 -18.02 3.21 -12.03
N HIS A 379 -18.95 2.34 -11.64
CA HIS A 379 -18.63 1.25 -10.72
C HIS A 379 -17.81 0.18 -11.42
N VAL A 380 -16.80 -0.35 -10.73
CA VAL A 380 -15.91 -1.38 -11.27
C VAL A 380 -16.10 -2.67 -10.50
N GLN A 381 -16.18 -3.79 -11.23
CA GLN A 381 -16.21 -5.12 -10.67
C GLN A 381 -15.14 -5.98 -11.35
N ARG A 382 -14.50 -6.84 -10.57
CA ARG A 382 -13.50 -7.77 -11.11
C ARG A 382 -13.62 -9.13 -10.43
N VAL A 383 -13.61 -10.17 -11.25
CA VAL A 383 -13.47 -11.56 -10.81
C VAL A 383 -12.13 -12.06 -11.31
N SER A 384 -11.30 -12.59 -10.45
CA SER A 384 -9.98 -13.09 -10.86
C SER A 384 -9.63 -14.41 -10.19
N LEU A 385 -8.93 -15.24 -10.95
CA LEU A 385 -8.31 -16.49 -10.51
C LEU A 385 -6.82 -16.40 -10.85
N GLY A 386 -5.96 -16.74 -9.94
CA GLY A 386 -4.53 -16.62 -10.19
C GLY A 386 -3.67 -17.36 -9.22
N PHE A 387 -2.37 -17.17 -9.35
CA PHE A 387 -1.42 -17.70 -8.37
C PHE A 387 -0.35 -16.65 -8.01
N VAL A 388 0.20 -16.84 -6.84
CA VAL A 388 1.36 -16.10 -6.32
C VAL A 388 2.40 -17.11 -5.91
N TYR A 389 3.65 -16.87 -6.27
CA TYR A 389 4.77 -17.69 -5.87
C TYR A 389 6.00 -16.85 -5.56
N THR A 390 6.57 -17.04 -4.39
CA THR A 390 7.90 -16.54 -4.05
C THR A 390 8.87 -17.71 -4.14
N LEU A 391 9.72 -17.69 -5.17
CA LEU A 391 10.74 -18.69 -5.43
C LEU A 391 12.03 -18.25 -4.76
N PRO A 392 12.49 -18.93 -3.69
CA PRO A 392 13.83 -18.71 -3.17
C PRO A 392 14.84 -19.25 -4.18
N VAL A 393 15.80 -18.41 -4.59
CA VAL A 393 16.83 -18.76 -5.56
C VAL A 393 18.07 -19.27 -4.83
N PHE A 394 18.45 -18.63 -3.71
CA PHE A 394 19.41 -19.07 -2.69
C PHE A 394 19.33 -18.27 -1.40
#